data_a5e07789f8118cc744bdadeaf010dc55
#
_entry.id   a5e07789f8118cc744bdadeaf010dc55
#
_cell.length_a   1.000
_cell.length_b   1.000
_cell.length_c   1.000
_cell.angle_alpha   90.00
_cell.angle_beta   90.00
_cell.angle_gamma   90.00
#
_symmetry.space_group_name_H-M   'P 1'
#
loop_
_entity.id
_entity.type
_entity.pdbx_description
1 polymer ?
#
loop_
_entity_poly.entity_id
_entity_poly.type
_entity_poly.pdbx_seq_one_letter_code
_entity_poly.pdbx_strand_id
1 'polypeptide(L)'
;MSEGWNIAILGATGAVGEALLETLAERQFPVGEIYALARHESAGEHLRFGSKSVIVQDAADFDWTQAQLAFFVAGAEASAAWIDDATNAGCLVIDSSGLFALEPDVPLVVPEVNPYILADYRNRNVIAVADSLTSQLLAALKPLIDQGGLSRIAVTSMLSASAQGKKAVDALAGQSAKLLNGIPIDEDDFFGRQLAFNMLPLLPDREGSVRQERRIVDEVRKILQDDGVMISASVVQSPVFYGHAQMVSFEALRPLAAEEAREAFSRGEDIVLSEETDYPTQVGDASGNPQLSIGCVHNDYGMPEQIQFWSVADNVRFGGALMAVKIAEKLVQEYLY
;
A
#
# COMPACT_ATOMS: atom_id res chain seq x y z
N MET A 1 25.09 17.13 -15.73
CA MET A 1 24.15 16.01 -15.69
C MET A 1 24.13 15.60 -14.23
N SER A 2 23.03 15.75 -13.51
CA SER A 2 22.93 15.22 -12.16
C SER A 2 23.14 13.70 -12.26
N GLU A 3 24.13 13.18 -11.56
CA GLU A 3 24.25 11.75 -11.34
C GLU A 3 22.91 11.33 -10.72
N GLY A 4 22.27 10.25 -11.24
CA GLY A 4 21.04 9.73 -10.68
C GLY A 4 21.28 9.17 -9.28
N TRP A 5 20.20 8.85 -8.58
CA TRP A 5 20.23 8.31 -7.21
C TRP A 5 20.61 6.81 -7.22
N ASN A 6 21.55 6.42 -6.40
CA ASN A 6 21.85 5.02 -6.15
C ASN A 6 20.82 4.44 -5.19
N ILE A 7 20.11 3.41 -5.64
CA ILE A 7 18.93 2.87 -4.96
C ILE A 7 19.15 1.41 -4.57
N ALA A 8 18.89 1.08 -3.31
CA ALA A 8 18.77 -0.30 -2.84
C ALA A 8 17.30 -0.69 -2.67
N ILE A 9 16.92 -1.90 -3.06
CA ILE A 9 15.57 -2.46 -2.87
C ILE A 9 15.71 -3.75 -2.07
N LEU A 10 15.41 -3.70 -0.76
CA LEU A 10 15.38 -4.87 0.11
C LEU A 10 14.04 -5.59 -0.06
N GLY A 11 14.08 -6.82 -0.55
CA GLY A 11 12.89 -7.59 -0.95
C GLY A 11 12.55 -7.45 -2.44
N ALA A 12 13.56 -7.20 -3.27
CA ALA A 12 13.40 -6.96 -4.71
C ALA A 12 12.71 -8.12 -5.47
N THR A 13 12.83 -9.36 -5.00
CA THR A 13 12.21 -10.57 -5.60
C THR A 13 10.76 -10.79 -5.15
N GLY A 14 10.24 -9.94 -4.26
CA GLY A 14 8.83 -9.99 -3.85
C GLY A 14 7.94 -9.21 -4.82
N ALA A 15 6.61 -9.46 -4.77
CA ALA A 15 5.66 -8.80 -5.66
C ALA A 15 5.75 -7.26 -5.62
N VAL A 16 5.91 -6.66 -4.42
CA VAL A 16 6.08 -5.21 -4.29
C VAL A 16 7.44 -4.76 -4.82
N GLY A 17 8.52 -5.55 -4.60
CA GLY A 17 9.87 -5.24 -5.10
C GLY A 17 9.93 -5.22 -6.63
N GLU A 18 9.33 -6.22 -7.29
CA GLU A 18 9.21 -6.24 -8.76
C GLU A 18 8.38 -5.07 -9.28
N ALA A 19 7.22 -4.79 -8.65
CA ALA A 19 6.38 -3.65 -9.00
C ALA A 19 7.10 -2.30 -8.78
N LEU A 20 7.97 -2.18 -7.77
CA LEU A 20 8.82 -1.01 -7.53
C LEU A 20 9.79 -0.78 -8.69
N LEU A 21 10.48 -1.82 -9.14
CA LEU A 21 11.39 -1.74 -10.29
C LEU A 21 10.64 -1.26 -11.55
N GLU A 22 9.46 -1.81 -11.81
CA GLU A 22 8.61 -1.39 -12.92
C GLU A 22 8.17 0.08 -12.76
N THR A 23 7.65 0.46 -11.59
CA THR A 23 7.13 1.81 -11.33
C THR A 23 8.24 2.87 -11.43
N LEU A 24 9.43 2.61 -10.90
CA LEU A 24 10.59 3.50 -11.03
C LEU A 24 10.97 3.72 -12.51
N ALA A 25 10.90 2.66 -13.33
CA ALA A 25 11.20 2.74 -14.75
C ALA A 25 10.09 3.48 -15.53
N GLU A 26 8.82 3.17 -15.29
CA GLU A 26 7.65 3.80 -15.92
C GLU A 26 7.59 5.31 -15.62
N ARG A 27 7.88 5.71 -14.39
CA ARG A 27 7.90 7.10 -13.94
C ARG A 27 9.20 7.85 -14.25
N GLN A 28 10.17 7.17 -14.86
CA GLN A 28 11.47 7.75 -15.22
C GLN A 28 12.18 8.38 -14.02
N PHE A 29 12.10 7.73 -12.85
CA PHE A 29 12.81 8.19 -11.67
C PHE A 29 14.32 8.36 -11.97
N PRO A 30 15.00 9.41 -11.49
CA PRO A 30 16.40 9.66 -11.79
C PRO A 30 17.33 8.66 -11.08
N VAL A 31 17.45 7.46 -11.62
CA VAL A 31 18.24 6.36 -11.08
C VAL A 31 19.68 6.42 -11.58
N GLY A 32 20.66 6.34 -10.67
CA GLY A 32 22.06 6.04 -10.96
C GLY A 32 22.25 4.52 -11.07
N GLU A 33 22.52 3.87 -9.96
CA GLU A 33 22.64 2.41 -9.87
C GLU A 33 21.47 1.81 -9.09
N ILE A 34 21.08 0.57 -9.42
CA ILE A 34 20.08 -0.22 -8.67
C ILE A 34 20.75 -1.45 -8.07
N TYR A 35 20.55 -1.63 -6.77
CA TYR A 35 20.95 -2.80 -6.00
C TYR A 35 19.71 -3.57 -5.58
N ALA A 36 19.42 -4.67 -6.25
CA ALA A 36 18.33 -5.56 -5.91
C ALA A 36 18.78 -6.52 -4.81
N LEU A 37 18.22 -6.40 -3.61
CA LEU A 37 18.63 -7.14 -2.43
C LEU A 37 17.55 -8.14 -2.01
N ALA A 38 17.97 -9.37 -1.73
CA ALA A 38 17.10 -10.42 -1.21
C ALA A 38 17.90 -11.33 -0.25
N ARG A 39 17.25 -12.39 0.24
CA ARG A 39 17.94 -13.42 1.02
C ARG A 39 18.85 -14.26 0.11
N HIS A 40 19.80 -14.95 0.73
CA HIS A 40 20.78 -15.80 0.06
C HIS A 40 20.20 -16.73 -1.01
N GLU A 41 19.03 -17.31 -0.75
CA GLU A 41 18.38 -18.27 -1.67
C GLU A 41 18.01 -17.67 -3.03
N SER A 42 17.78 -16.35 -3.08
CA SER A 42 17.48 -15.63 -4.33
C SER A 42 18.68 -14.91 -4.94
N ALA A 43 19.84 -14.95 -4.30
CA ALA A 43 21.04 -14.31 -4.85
C ALA A 43 21.45 -14.95 -6.19
N GLY A 44 21.73 -14.09 -7.18
CA GLY A 44 22.05 -14.50 -8.56
C GLY A 44 20.85 -14.55 -9.49
N GLU A 45 19.62 -14.41 -8.98
CA GLU A 45 18.43 -14.23 -9.84
C GLU A 45 18.53 -12.93 -10.65
N HIS A 46 17.84 -12.88 -11.78
CA HIS A 46 17.81 -11.72 -12.66
C HIS A 46 16.43 -11.06 -12.65
N LEU A 47 16.39 -9.79 -12.27
CA LEU A 47 15.20 -8.97 -12.31
C LEU A 47 15.27 -7.95 -13.46
N ARG A 48 14.12 -7.48 -13.92
CA ARG A 48 14.04 -6.51 -15.01
C ARG A 48 13.87 -5.10 -14.45
N PHE A 49 14.67 -4.14 -14.95
CA PHE A 49 14.48 -2.71 -14.74
C PHE A 49 14.46 -2.00 -16.10
N GLY A 50 13.29 -1.63 -16.58
CA GLY A 50 13.12 -1.11 -17.95
C GLY A 50 13.65 -2.09 -18.99
N SER A 51 14.71 -1.70 -19.72
CA SER A 51 15.39 -2.56 -20.70
C SER A 51 16.61 -3.28 -20.13
N LYS A 52 17.01 -2.99 -18.88
CA LYS A 52 18.20 -3.56 -18.23
C LYS A 52 17.83 -4.78 -17.39
N SER A 53 18.82 -5.66 -17.18
CA SER A 53 18.78 -6.76 -16.21
C SER A 53 19.58 -6.37 -14.98
N VAL A 54 18.99 -6.56 -13.79
CA VAL A 54 19.64 -6.34 -12.49
C VAL A 54 19.82 -7.68 -11.82
N ILE A 55 21.03 -7.95 -11.31
CA ILE A 55 21.34 -9.19 -10.60
C ILE A 55 21.01 -8.99 -9.13
N VAL A 56 20.28 -9.94 -8.55
CA VAL A 56 19.94 -9.96 -7.13
C VAL A 56 21.18 -10.30 -6.31
N GLN A 57 21.44 -9.50 -5.28
CA GLN A 57 22.54 -9.69 -4.33
C GLN A 57 21.98 -10.18 -2.98
N ASP A 58 22.81 -10.90 -2.23
CA ASP A 58 22.51 -11.22 -0.84
C ASP A 58 22.56 -9.93 0.00
N ALA A 59 21.48 -9.65 0.73
CA ALA A 59 21.43 -8.49 1.61
C ALA A 59 22.49 -8.55 2.74
N ALA A 60 22.92 -9.75 3.13
CA ALA A 60 23.93 -9.95 4.16
C ALA A 60 25.35 -9.52 3.73
N ASP A 61 25.61 -9.52 2.43
CA ASP A 61 26.92 -9.16 1.87
C ASP A 61 26.94 -7.71 1.31
N PHE A 62 25.80 -6.98 1.40
CA PHE A 62 25.68 -5.67 0.78
C PHE A 62 26.30 -4.55 1.61
N ASP A 63 27.14 -3.75 0.99
CA ASP A 63 27.69 -2.52 1.57
C ASP A 63 26.73 -1.35 1.39
N TRP A 64 26.00 -0.99 2.45
CA TRP A 64 24.97 0.07 2.44
C TRP A 64 25.53 1.47 2.11
N THR A 65 26.84 1.69 2.19
CA THR A 65 27.46 2.97 1.80
C THR A 65 27.32 3.25 0.29
N GLN A 66 27.00 2.25 -0.52
CA GLN A 66 26.81 2.38 -1.97
C GLN A 66 25.45 2.99 -2.32
N ALA A 67 24.45 2.91 -1.43
CA ALA A 67 23.08 3.40 -1.69
C ALA A 67 22.80 4.71 -0.95
N GLN A 68 22.19 5.64 -1.64
CA GLN A 68 21.72 6.92 -1.06
C GLN A 68 20.27 6.82 -0.59
N LEU A 69 19.47 6.00 -1.28
CA LEU A 69 18.05 5.76 -1.01
C LEU A 69 17.79 4.26 -0.97
N ALA A 70 16.99 3.81 -0.03
CA ALA A 70 16.60 2.40 0.02
C ALA A 70 15.08 2.24 0.19
N PHE A 71 14.51 1.27 -0.50
CA PHE A 71 13.14 0.81 -0.31
C PHE A 71 13.16 -0.52 0.44
N PHE A 72 12.50 -0.56 1.59
CA PHE A 72 12.39 -1.75 2.43
C PHE A 72 10.98 -2.34 2.26
N VAL A 73 10.86 -3.41 1.47
CA VAL A 73 9.60 -4.06 1.12
C VAL A 73 9.59 -5.57 1.41
N ALA A 74 10.54 -6.03 2.22
CA ALA A 74 10.69 -7.45 2.59
C ALA A 74 9.93 -7.86 3.86
N GLY A 75 9.17 -6.94 4.48
CA GLY A 75 8.43 -7.16 5.73
C GLY A 75 9.23 -6.79 6.99
N ALA A 76 8.54 -6.85 8.15
CA ALA A 76 9.04 -6.31 9.41
C ALA A 76 10.33 -6.96 9.91
N GLU A 77 10.49 -8.27 9.75
CA GLU A 77 11.69 -9.00 10.16
C GLU A 77 12.94 -8.51 9.42
N ALA A 78 12.83 -8.36 8.09
CA ALA A 78 13.93 -7.88 7.27
C ALA A 78 14.23 -6.40 7.56
N SER A 79 13.20 -5.57 7.75
CA SER A 79 13.38 -4.16 8.11
C SER A 79 14.09 -4.03 9.47
N ALA A 80 13.68 -4.80 10.48
CA ALA A 80 14.36 -4.81 11.78
C ALA A 80 15.82 -5.24 11.69
N ALA A 81 16.15 -6.16 10.78
CA ALA A 81 17.50 -6.67 10.64
C ALA A 81 18.49 -5.66 10.01
N TRP A 82 18.00 -4.82 9.07
CA TRP A 82 18.90 -4.01 8.22
C TRP A 82 18.75 -2.49 8.37
N ILE A 83 17.76 -2.02 9.11
CA ILE A 83 17.47 -0.58 9.21
C ILE A 83 18.63 0.21 9.79
N ASP A 84 19.25 -0.30 10.85
CA ASP A 84 20.37 0.39 11.52
C ASP A 84 21.62 0.42 10.63
N ASP A 85 21.90 -0.65 9.91
CA ASP A 85 23.05 -0.70 8.98
C ASP A 85 22.85 0.32 7.85
N ALA A 86 21.67 0.36 7.24
CA ALA A 86 21.36 1.30 6.17
C ALA A 86 21.41 2.76 6.63
N THR A 87 20.76 3.09 7.75
CA THR A 87 20.70 4.47 8.25
C THR A 87 22.04 4.97 8.80
N ASN A 88 22.82 4.11 9.47
CA ASN A 88 24.18 4.43 9.94
C ASN A 88 25.16 4.65 8.77
N ALA A 89 24.94 3.99 7.63
CA ALA A 89 25.69 4.24 6.39
C ALA A 89 25.28 5.55 5.69
N GLY A 90 24.26 6.26 6.21
CA GLY A 90 23.75 7.51 5.64
C GLY A 90 22.68 7.31 4.58
N CYS A 91 22.17 6.10 4.37
CA CYS A 91 21.10 5.82 3.45
C CYS A 91 19.76 6.32 4.02
N LEU A 92 18.94 6.98 3.20
CA LEU A 92 17.56 7.31 3.53
C LEU A 92 16.66 6.14 3.17
N VAL A 93 15.91 5.63 4.16
CA VAL A 93 15.07 4.44 4.00
C VAL A 93 13.59 4.81 3.89
N ILE A 94 12.93 4.30 2.85
CA ILE A 94 11.47 4.30 2.69
C ILE A 94 10.97 2.91 3.03
N ASP A 95 10.33 2.77 4.19
CA ASP A 95 9.94 1.49 4.77
C ASP A 95 8.44 1.21 4.59
N SER A 96 8.11 0.10 3.94
CA SER A 96 6.74 -0.39 3.74
C SER A 96 6.40 -1.58 4.65
N SER A 97 7.25 -1.93 5.61
CA SER A 97 7.07 -3.10 6.47
C SER A 97 5.97 -2.92 7.53
N GLY A 98 5.65 -1.66 7.84
CA GLY A 98 4.76 -1.29 8.94
C GLY A 98 5.42 -1.31 10.32
N LEU A 99 6.66 -1.75 10.44
CA LEU A 99 7.37 -1.82 11.72
C LEU A 99 7.51 -0.43 12.36
N PHE A 100 7.78 0.59 11.56
CA PHE A 100 8.02 1.96 12.01
C PHE A 100 6.81 2.88 11.86
N ALA A 101 5.67 2.35 11.39
CA ALA A 101 4.49 3.16 11.06
C ALA A 101 3.98 4.02 12.22
N LEU A 102 4.02 3.49 13.43
CA LEU A 102 3.52 4.20 14.62
C LEU A 102 4.62 4.78 15.52
N GLU A 103 5.90 4.69 15.11
CA GLU A 103 7.01 5.31 15.85
C GLU A 103 6.89 6.84 15.79
N PRO A 104 6.98 7.55 16.96
CA PRO A 104 6.72 8.99 16.99
C PRO A 104 7.69 9.84 16.18
N ASP A 105 8.92 9.36 16.03
CA ASP A 105 10.04 10.04 15.35
C ASP A 105 10.19 9.64 13.88
N VAL A 106 9.29 8.79 13.37
CA VAL A 106 9.25 8.37 11.97
C VAL A 106 8.00 8.95 11.29
N PRO A 107 8.13 9.76 10.24
CA PRO A 107 6.98 10.24 9.48
C PRO A 107 6.28 9.07 8.76
N LEU A 108 4.95 8.97 8.95
CA LEU A 108 4.08 8.04 8.23
C LEU A 108 3.36 8.81 7.12
N VAL A 109 3.55 8.39 5.88
CA VAL A 109 3.20 9.22 4.73
C VAL A 109 2.23 8.54 3.77
N VAL A 110 1.20 9.29 3.38
CA VAL A 110 0.42 9.12 2.15
C VAL A 110 0.67 10.36 1.30
N PRO A 111 1.34 10.25 0.15
CA PRO A 111 1.88 11.40 -0.62
C PRO A 111 0.84 12.46 -0.99
N GLU A 112 -0.41 12.05 -1.20
CA GLU A 112 -1.53 12.93 -1.55
C GLU A 112 -2.07 13.71 -0.34
N VAL A 113 -1.82 13.22 0.89
CA VAL A 113 -2.49 13.72 2.10
C VAL A 113 -1.58 14.60 2.94
N ASN A 114 -0.39 14.10 3.30
CA ASN A 114 0.49 14.75 4.25
C ASN A 114 1.97 14.87 3.78
N PRO A 115 2.24 15.28 2.52
CA PRO A 115 3.62 15.33 2.01
C PRO A 115 4.52 16.30 2.80
N TYR A 116 3.93 17.29 3.48
CA TYR A 116 4.66 18.27 4.28
C TYR A 116 5.46 17.67 5.45
N ILE A 117 5.04 16.49 5.95
CA ILE A 117 5.73 15.81 7.06
C ILE A 117 7.06 15.14 6.61
N LEU A 118 7.31 15.07 5.29
CA LEU A 118 8.54 14.51 4.75
C LEU A 118 9.81 15.20 5.28
N ALA A 119 9.73 16.48 5.67
CA ALA A 119 10.85 17.22 6.28
C ALA A 119 11.41 16.52 7.54
N ASP A 120 10.58 15.73 8.22
CA ASP A 120 10.94 15.03 9.46
C ASP A 120 11.76 13.75 9.22
N TYR A 121 12.05 13.38 7.95
CA TYR A 121 12.94 12.25 7.64
C TYR A 121 14.28 12.33 8.36
N ARG A 122 14.76 13.56 8.63
CA ARG A 122 16.04 13.82 9.30
C ARG A 122 16.12 13.31 10.74
N ASN A 123 14.99 12.98 11.36
CA ASN A 123 14.96 12.47 12.72
C ASN A 123 15.65 11.10 12.83
N ARG A 124 15.43 10.21 11.84
CA ARG A 124 15.99 8.84 11.82
C ARG A 124 16.52 8.38 10.46
N ASN A 125 16.47 9.22 9.41
CA ASN A 125 16.65 8.80 8.02
C ASN A 125 15.70 7.66 7.60
N VAL A 126 14.49 7.61 8.18
CA VAL A 126 13.45 6.63 7.89
C VAL A 126 12.15 7.36 7.62
N ILE A 127 11.43 6.92 6.58
CA ILE A 127 10.06 7.31 6.28
C ILE A 127 9.24 6.03 6.19
N ALA A 128 8.12 5.97 6.90
CA ALA A 128 7.18 4.87 6.81
C ALA A 128 6.12 5.16 5.74
N VAL A 129 5.88 4.18 4.86
CA VAL A 129 4.75 4.16 3.93
C VAL A 129 3.54 3.60 4.68
N ALA A 130 2.38 4.23 4.53
CA ALA A 130 1.15 3.72 5.12
C ALA A 130 0.76 2.36 4.52
N ASP A 131 0.04 1.56 5.30
CA ASP A 131 -0.54 0.30 4.81
C ASP A 131 -1.38 0.52 3.55
N SER A 132 -1.43 -0.47 2.67
CA SER A 132 -2.15 -0.37 1.39
C SER A 132 -3.63 -0.04 1.56
N LEU A 133 -4.30 -0.54 2.62
CA LEU A 133 -5.68 -0.21 2.93
C LEU A 133 -5.83 1.24 3.41
N THR A 134 -4.90 1.71 4.24
CA THR A 134 -4.87 3.11 4.71
C THR A 134 -4.56 4.06 3.57
N SER A 135 -3.59 3.73 2.72
CA SER A 135 -3.22 4.52 1.54
C SER A 135 -4.40 4.64 0.57
N GLN A 136 -5.07 3.53 0.25
CA GLN A 136 -6.25 3.52 -0.61
C GLN A 136 -7.38 4.39 -0.03
N LEU A 137 -7.68 4.22 1.27
CA LEU A 137 -8.73 4.97 1.95
C LEU A 137 -8.46 6.47 1.94
N LEU A 138 -7.26 6.87 2.35
CA LEU A 138 -6.94 8.29 2.50
C LEU A 138 -6.72 8.99 1.16
N ALA A 139 -6.16 8.32 0.16
CA ALA A 139 -6.07 8.86 -1.20
C ALA A 139 -7.47 9.07 -1.81
N ALA A 140 -8.41 8.15 -1.58
CA ALA A 140 -9.81 8.32 -1.99
C ALA A 140 -10.50 9.48 -1.24
N LEU A 141 -10.25 9.60 0.06
CA LEU A 141 -10.93 10.62 0.89
C LEU A 141 -10.37 12.03 0.73
N LYS A 142 -9.11 12.17 0.32
CA LYS A 142 -8.44 13.49 0.25
C LYS A 142 -9.24 14.54 -0.52
N PRO A 143 -9.77 14.28 -1.74
CA PRO A 143 -10.58 15.26 -2.44
C PRO A 143 -11.84 15.69 -1.69
N LEU A 144 -12.48 14.77 -0.96
CA LEU A 144 -13.68 15.05 -0.16
C LEU A 144 -13.36 15.84 1.10
N ILE A 145 -12.24 15.49 1.77
CA ILE A 145 -11.75 16.20 2.97
C ILE A 145 -11.41 17.65 2.62
N ASP A 146 -10.73 17.88 1.50
CA ASP A 146 -10.39 19.24 1.06
C ASP A 146 -11.63 20.09 0.76
N GLN A 147 -12.70 19.49 0.29
CA GLN A 147 -13.92 20.18 -0.07
C GLN A 147 -14.85 20.42 1.11
N GLY A 148 -15.02 19.42 2.00
CA GLY A 148 -16.05 19.45 3.04
C GLY A 148 -15.54 19.33 4.48
N GLY A 149 -14.25 19.09 4.68
CA GLY A 149 -13.68 18.68 5.98
C GLY A 149 -14.09 17.25 6.33
N LEU A 150 -13.65 16.77 7.47
CA LEU A 150 -13.88 15.39 7.93
C LEU A 150 -14.61 15.42 9.29
N SER A 151 -15.77 14.76 9.37
CA SER A 151 -16.50 14.48 10.62
C SER A 151 -16.34 13.02 11.02
N ARG A 152 -16.67 12.08 10.12
CA ARG A 152 -16.63 10.65 10.41
C ARG A 152 -16.34 9.80 9.17
N ILE A 153 -15.68 8.66 9.41
CA ILE A 153 -15.43 7.62 8.41
C ILE A 153 -15.99 6.28 8.92
N ALA A 154 -16.70 5.55 8.06
CA ALA A 154 -16.90 4.12 8.24
C ALA A 154 -16.41 3.40 6.98
N VAL A 155 -15.57 2.39 7.14
CA VAL A 155 -14.97 1.63 6.04
C VAL A 155 -15.07 0.14 6.28
N THR A 156 -15.50 -0.58 5.26
CA THR A 156 -15.37 -2.04 5.18
C THR A 156 -14.43 -2.38 4.04
N SER A 157 -13.28 -2.99 4.40
CA SER A 157 -12.24 -3.36 3.45
C SER A 157 -12.29 -4.85 3.13
N MET A 158 -12.27 -5.20 1.84
CA MET A 158 -12.16 -6.56 1.31
C MET A 158 -10.71 -6.80 0.92
N LEU A 159 -10.00 -7.54 1.76
CA LEU A 159 -8.57 -7.82 1.62
C LEU A 159 -8.36 -8.95 0.61
N SER A 160 -7.48 -8.75 -0.37
CA SER A 160 -7.07 -9.82 -1.30
C SER A 160 -6.01 -10.74 -0.67
N ALA A 161 -5.86 -11.94 -1.22
CA ALA A 161 -4.87 -12.92 -0.73
C ALA A 161 -3.43 -12.39 -0.79
N SER A 162 -3.10 -11.62 -1.82
CA SER A 162 -1.75 -11.05 -2.01
C SER A 162 -1.27 -10.15 -0.87
N ALA A 163 -2.18 -9.59 -0.06
CA ALA A 163 -1.82 -8.83 1.14
C ALA A 163 -1.05 -9.68 2.17
N GLN A 164 -1.25 -10.99 2.17
CA GLN A 164 -0.53 -11.93 3.03
C GLN A 164 0.62 -12.64 2.29
N GLY A 165 1.00 -12.15 1.11
CA GLY A 165 2.12 -12.61 0.33
C GLY A 165 1.81 -13.83 -0.57
N LYS A 166 2.85 -14.30 -1.27
CA LYS A 166 2.74 -15.36 -2.28
C LYS A 166 2.13 -16.65 -1.74
N LYS A 167 2.48 -17.06 -0.52
CA LYS A 167 1.93 -18.28 0.09
C LYS A 167 0.40 -18.23 0.23
N ALA A 168 -0.17 -17.07 0.50
CA ALA A 168 -1.62 -16.91 0.58
C ALA A 168 -2.28 -16.99 -0.81
N VAL A 169 -1.64 -16.43 -1.83
CA VAL A 169 -2.09 -16.54 -3.23
C VAL A 169 -2.07 -18.01 -3.68
N ASP A 170 -0.98 -18.72 -3.42
CA ASP A 170 -0.82 -20.15 -3.76
C ASP A 170 -1.86 -21.01 -3.00
N ALA A 171 -2.12 -20.70 -1.73
CA ALA A 171 -3.12 -21.39 -0.92
C ALA A 171 -4.54 -21.22 -1.48
N LEU A 172 -4.93 -19.98 -1.84
CA LEU A 172 -6.24 -19.73 -2.46
C LEU A 172 -6.38 -20.46 -3.80
N ALA A 173 -5.34 -20.46 -4.63
CA ALA A 173 -5.32 -21.20 -5.89
C ALA A 173 -5.45 -22.72 -5.65
N GLY A 174 -4.70 -23.26 -4.68
CA GLY A 174 -4.76 -24.67 -4.28
C GLY A 174 -6.14 -25.08 -3.76
N GLN A 175 -6.74 -24.29 -2.86
CA GLN A 175 -8.11 -24.52 -2.38
C GLN A 175 -9.11 -24.55 -3.54
N SER A 176 -9.02 -23.57 -4.44
CA SER A 176 -9.93 -23.47 -5.59
C SER A 176 -9.82 -24.71 -6.49
N ALA A 177 -8.59 -25.14 -6.81
CA ALA A 177 -8.35 -26.33 -7.61
C ALA A 177 -8.87 -27.61 -6.94
N LYS A 178 -8.62 -27.79 -5.63
CA LYS A 178 -9.12 -28.95 -4.87
C LYS A 178 -10.64 -29.02 -4.91
N LEU A 179 -11.33 -27.93 -4.58
CA LEU A 179 -12.80 -27.89 -4.54
C LEU A 179 -13.44 -28.15 -5.90
N LEU A 180 -12.91 -27.62 -6.98
CA LEU A 180 -13.40 -27.88 -8.34
C LEU A 180 -13.22 -29.32 -8.78
N ASN A 181 -12.27 -30.06 -8.18
CA ASN A 181 -12.04 -31.48 -8.41
C ASN A 181 -12.70 -32.41 -7.35
N GLY A 182 -13.52 -31.86 -6.45
CA GLY A 182 -14.18 -32.65 -5.40
C GLY A 182 -13.23 -33.15 -4.32
N ILE A 183 -12.05 -32.52 -4.17
CA ILE A 183 -11.03 -32.87 -3.17
C ILE A 183 -11.22 -31.96 -1.96
N PRO A 184 -11.27 -32.50 -0.72
CA PRO A 184 -11.38 -31.69 0.49
C PRO A 184 -10.13 -30.82 0.69
N ILE A 185 -10.31 -29.68 1.38
CA ILE A 185 -9.22 -28.78 1.83
C ILE A 185 -8.59 -29.38 3.08
N ASP A 186 -7.27 -29.27 3.20
CA ASP A 186 -6.52 -29.74 4.37
C ASP A 186 -6.86 -28.89 5.61
N GLU A 187 -6.87 -29.53 6.81
CA GLU A 187 -7.13 -28.83 8.08
C GLU A 187 -6.04 -27.79 8.41
N ASP A 188 -4.80 -28.05 8.01
CA ASP A 188 -3.62 -27.18 8.23
C ASP A 188 -3.41 -26.15 7.10
N ASP A 189 -4.46 -25.80 6.33
CA ASP A 189 -4.38 -24.81 5.26
C ASP A 189 -3.95 -23.44 5.79
N PHE A 190 -3.28 -22.66 4.93
CA PHE A 190 -2.74 -21.33 5.25
C PHE A 190 -3.74 -20.40 5.96
N PHE A 191 -5.00 -20.43 5.55
CA PHE A 191 -6.06 -19.61 6.14
C PHE A 191 -6.72 -20.22 7.37
N GLY A 192 -6.43 -21.48 7.72
CA GLY A 192 -7.08 -22.22 8.78
C GLY A 192 -8.58 -22.52 8.51
N ARG A 193 -9.10 -22.05 7.39
CA ARG A 193 -10.48 -22.26 6.92
C ARG A 193 -10.54 -22.13 5.40
N GLN A 194 -11.63 -22.64 4.82
CA GLN A 194 -11.89 -22.43 3.40
C GLN A 194 -12.08 -20.95 3.09
N LEU A 195 -11.20 -20.38 2.24
CA LEU A 195 -11.34 -19.06 1.65
C LEU A 195 -11.91 -19.14 0.23
N ALA A 196 -11.51 -20.14 -0.58
CA ALA A 196 -12.02 -20.29 -1.94
C ALA A 196 -13.55 -20.36 -1.95
N PHE A 197 -14.19 -19.48 -2.75
CA PHE A 197 -15.65 -19.29 -2.83
C PHE A 197 -16.31 -18.89 -1.50
N ASN A 198 -15.57 -18.21 -0.59
CA ASN A 198 -16.05 -17.80 0.72
C ASN A 198 -15.41 -16.47 1.16
N MET A 199 -15.94 -15.84 2.20
CA MET A 199 -15.34 -14.67 2.86
C MET A 199 -15.07 -15.00 4.32
N LEU A 200 -13.92 -14.54 4.84
CA LEU A 200 -13.55 -14.73 6.23
C LEU A 200 -13.59 -13.40 6.98
N PRO A 201 -14.43 -13.27 8.04
CA PRO A 201 -14.60 -12.01 8.77
C PRO A 201 -13.45 -11.70 9.74
N LEU A 202 -12.57 -12.67 9.98
CA LEU A 202 -11.38 -12.52 10.82
C LEU A 202 -10.17 -13.07 10.08
N LEU A 203 -9.09 -12.31 10.10
CA LEU A 203 -7.78 -12.80 9.69
C LEU A 203 -7.19 -13.63 10.83
N PRO A 204 -6.39 -14.66 10.53
CA PRO A 204 -5.68 -15.40 11.56
C PRO A 204 -4.83 -14.44 12.40
N ASP A 205 -5.01 -14.48 13.73
CA ASP A 205 -4.11 -13.78 14.65
C ASP A 205 -2.74 -14.47 14.56
N ARG A 206 -1.75 -13.73 14.09
CA ARG A 206 -0.34 -14.14 14.15
C ARG A 206 0.28 -13.46 15.35
N GLU A 207 1.03 -14.21 16.14
CA GLU A 207 1.71 -13.69 17.32
C GLU A 207 2.53 -12.44 16.96
N GLY A 208 2.29 -11.34 17.67
CA GLY A 208 2.94 -10.05 17.41
C GLY A 208 2.33 -9.19 16.30
N SER A 209 1.27 -9.63 15.60
CA SER A 209 0.60 -8.82 14.59
C SER A 209 -0.50 -7.93 15.19
N VAL A 210 -0.54 -6.68 14.75
CA VAL A 210 -1.67 -5.77 15.03
C VAL A 210 -2.82 -6.12 14.10
N ARG A 211 -4.05 -6.17 14.63
CA ARG A 211 -5.25 -6.36 13.79
C ARG A 211 -5.36 -5.24 12.75
N GLN A 212 -5.75 -5.61 11.53
CA GLN A 212 -5.82 -4.66 10.41
C GLN A 212 -6.77 -3.49 10.70
N GLU A 213 -7.90 -3.73 11.35
CA GLU A 213 -8.83 -2.68 11.74
C GLU A 213 -8.18 -1.66 12.68
N ARG A 214 -7.41 -2.14 13.66
CA ARG A 214 -6.67 -1.28 14.59
C ARG A 214 -5.60 -0.49 13.86
N ARG A 215 -4.87 -1.13 12.94
CA ARG A 215 -3.84 -0.50 12.14
C ARG A 215 -4.41 0.65 11.29
N ILE A 216 -5.52 0.43 10.59
CA ILE A 216 -6.20 1.49 9.82
C ILE A 216 -6.53 2.68 10.71
N VAL A 217 -7.12 2.45 11.90
CA VAL A 217 -7.50 3.52 12.83
C VAL A 217 -6.28 4.32 13.29
N ASP A 218 -5.22 3.64 13.74
CA ASP A 218 -4.03 4.28 14.29
C ASP A 218 -3.24 5.02 13.20
N GLU A 219 -3.10 4.45 12.00
CA GLU A 219 -2.43 5.11 10.88
C GLU A 219 -3.20 6.33 10.37
N VAL A 220 -4.53 6.24 10.21
CA VAL A 220 -5.38 7.37 9.80
C VAL A 220 -5.22 8.54 10.77
N ARG A 221 -5.27 8.30 12.08
CA ARG A 221 -5.08 9.35 13.10
C ARG A 221 -3.71 9.98 13.03
N LYS A 222 -2.66 9.16 12.89
CA LYS A 222 -1.29 9.65 12.76
C LYS A 222 -1.10 10.50 11.51
N ILE A 223 -1.59 10.05 10.35
CA ILE A 223 -1.46 10.77 9.06
C ILE A 223 -2.23 12.08 9.07
N LEU A 224 -3.46 12.09 9.60
CA LEU A 224 -4.27 13.30 9.70
C LEU A 224 -3.88 14.19 10.89
N GLN A 225 -2.98 13.72 11.76
CA GLN A 225 -2.57 14.42 13.01
C GLN A 225 -3.78 14.81 13.88
N ASP A 226 -4.77 13.93 13.95
CA ASP A 226 -6.01 14.13 14.70
C ASP A 226 -6.45 12.85 15.40
N ASP A 227 -6.18 12.75 16.70
CA ASP A 227 -6.60 11.62 17.54
C ASP A 227 -8.12 11.57 17.74
N GLY A 228 -8.83 12.66 17.46
CA GLY A 228 -10.27 12.78 17.59
C GLY A 228 -11.06 12.24 16.40
N VAL A 229 -10.41 11.88 15.30
CA VAL A 229 -11.09 11.35 14.11
C VAL A 229 -11.99 10.18 14.49
N MET A 230 -13.28 10.31 14.16
CA MET A 230 -14.26 9.23 14.34
C MET A 230 -14.17 8.27 13.15
N ILE A 231 -13.55 7.13 13.37
CA ILE A 231 -13.38 6.10 12.34
C ILE A 231 -13.84 4.73 12.84
N SER A 232 -14.66 4.06 12.04
CA SER A 232 -15.05 2.66 12.20
C SER A 232 -14.50 1.86 11.03
N ALA A 233 -13.61 0.92 11.30
CA ALA A 233 -13.00 0.05 10.30
C ALA A 233 -13.42 -1.41 10.53
N SER A 234 -13.75 -2.09 9.43
CA SER A 234 -13.97 -3.53 9.38
C SER A 234 -13.15 -4.11 8.23
N VAL A 235 -12.55 -5.29 8.45
CA VAL A 235 -11.76 -5.96 7.43
C VAL A 235 -12.24 -7.40 7.26
N VAL A 236 -12.45 -7.80 6.01
CA VAL A 236 -12.78 -9.19 5.64
C VAL A 236 -11.80 -9.69 4.58
N GLN A 237 -11.38 -10.93 4.71
CA GLN A 237 -10.60 -11.61 3.68
C GLN A 237 -11.52 -12.04 2.55
N SER A 238 -11.30 -11.55 1.34
CA SER A 238 -12.03 -11.91 0.14
C SER A 238 -11.30 -13.01 -0.67
N PRO A 239 -12.00 -13.83 -1.45
CA PRO A 239 -11.42 -14.88 -2.26
C PRO A 239 -10.90 -14.35 -3.61
N VAL A 240 -10.15 -13.25 -3.56
CA VAL A 240 -9.54 -12.57 -4.71
C VAL A 240 -8.03 -12.60 -4.55
N PHE A 241 -7.30 -12.83 -5.65
CA PHE A 241 -5.85 -12.93 -5.61
C PHE A 241 -5.17 -11.60 -5.35
N TYR A 242 -5.52 -10.56 -6.12
CA TYR A 242 -4.92 -9.23 -6.09
C TYR A 242 -6.01 -8.16 -6.09
N GLY A 243 -5.66 -6.98 -5.59
CA GLY A 243 -6.55 -5.84 -5.53
C GLY A 243 -7.43 -5.83 -4.29
N HIS A 244 -7.40 -4.72 -3.56
CA HIS A 244 -8.30 -4.47 -2.43
C HIS A 244 -9.56 -3.76 -2.90
N ALA A 245 -10.64 -3.94 -2.16
CA ALA A 245 -11.84 -3.14 -2.33
C ALA A 245 -12.27 -2.54 -0.99
N GLN A 246 -12.89 -1.37 -1.06
CA GLN A 246 -13.42 -0.70 0.12
C GLN A 246 -14.80 -0.14 -0.16
N MET A 247 -15.74 -0.43 0.74
CA MET A 247 -17.00 0.29 0.85
C MET A 247 -16.82 1.36 1.91
N VAL A 248 -16.99 2.62 1.54
CA VAL A 248 -16.72 3.76 2.41
C VAL A 248 -17.97 4.61 2.58
N SER A 249 -18.28 4.95 3.84
CA SER A 249 -19.22 6.01 4.20
C SER A 249 -18.43 7.17 4.79
N PHE A 250 -18.53 8.34 4.18
CA PHE A 250 -17.84 9.55 4.56
C PHE A 250 -18.84 10.62 5.00
N GLU A 251 -18.63 11.18 6.18
CA GLU A 251 -19.39 12.29 6.70
C GLU A 251 -18.50 13.53 6.78
N ALA A 252 -18.85 14.55 6.02
CA ALA A 252 -18.14 15.83 6.02
C ALA A 252 -18.63 16.76 7.14
N LEU A 253 -17.79 17.71 7.55
CA LEU A 253 -18.21 18.82 8.42
C LEU A 253 -19.22 19.73 7.70
N ARG A 254 -19.07 19.93 6.40
CA ARG A 254 -20.03 20.55 5.52
C ARG A 254 -20.64 19.46 4.63
N PRO A 255 -21.93 19.16 4.77
CA PRO A 255 -22.57 18.13 3.92
C PRO A 255 -22.30 18.37 2.43
N LEU A 256 -22.02 17.29 1.71
CA LEU A 256 -21.74 17.28 0.28
C LEU A 256 -22.85 16.57 -0.47
N ALA A 257 -23.22 17.08 -1.66
CA ALA A 257 -24.03 16.32 -2.59
C ALA A 257 -23.18 15.28 -3.34
N ALA A 258 -23.81 14.21 -3.81
CA ALA A 258 -23.11 13.16 -4.57
C ALA A 258 -22.42 13.73 -5.83
N GLU A 259 -23.02 14.71 -6.48
CA GLU A 259 -22.47 15.42 -7.64
C GLU A 259 -21.19 16.18 -7.28
N GLU A 260 -21.17 16.87 -6.12
CA GLU A 260 -19.98 17.57 -5.61
C GLU A 260 -18.86 16.56 -5.31
N ALA A 261 -19.20 15.39 -4.73
CA ALA A 261 -18.26 14.33 -4.46
C ALA A 261 -17.68 13.72 -5.75
N ARG A 262 -18.52 13.48 -6.76
CA ARG A 262 -18.07 13.01 -8.08
C ARG A 262 -17.14 14.01 -8.75
N GLU A 263 -17.47 15.29 -8.69
CA GLU A 263 -16.62 16.35 -9.22
C GLU A 263 -15.26 16.42 -8.48
N ALA A 264 -15.24 16.24 -7.16
CA ALA A 264 -14.03 16.18 -6.37
C ALA A 264 -13.14 14.97 -6.79
N PHE A 265 -13.73 13.79 -6.92
CA PHE A 265 -13.02 12.59 -7.38
C PHE A 265 -12.43 12.73 -8.79
N SER A 266 -13.16 13.36 -9.72
CA SER A 266 -12.71 13.55 -11.10
C SER A 266 -11.45 14.43 -11.22
N ARG A 267 -11.13 15.20 -10.19
CA ARG A 267 -9.92 16.05 -10.11
C ARG A 267 -8.79 15.39 -9.31
N GLY A 268 -9.05 14.25 -8.67
CA GLY A 268 -8.07 13.55 -7.86
C GLY A 268 -6.94 12.97 -8.72
N GLU A 269 -5.70 13.14 -8.25
CA GLU A 269 -4.53 12.55 -8.88
C GLU A 269 -4.61 11.01 -8.77
N ASP A 270 -4.32 10.30 -9.85
CA ASP A 270 -4.38 8.84 -9.93
C ASP A 270 -5.75 8.22 -9.59
N ILE A 271 -6.84 9.01 -9.62
CA ILE A 271 -8.22 8.53 -9.44
C ILE A 271 -8.90 8.37 -10.79
N VAL A 272 -9.47 7.18 -11.02
CA VAL A 272 -10.38 6.89 -12.13
C VAL A 272 -11.80 6.79 -11.57
N LEU A 273 -12.66 7.73 -11.97
CA LEU A 273 -14.07 7.72 -11.58
C LEU A 273 -14.90 7.03 -12.65
N SER A 274 -15.63 5.98 -12.24
CA SER A 274 -16.56 5.28 -13.14
C SER A 274 -17.80 6.14 -13.47
N GLU A 275 -18.39 5.87 -14.63
CA GLU A 275 -19.69 6.40 -15.00
C GLU A 275 -20.78 5.97 -13.99
N GLU A 276 -21.92 6.67 -13.93
CA GLU A 276 -22.96 6.37 -12.95
C GLU A 276 -23.61 4.99 -13.13
N THR A 277 -23.59 4.46 -14.35
CA THR A 277 -24.15 3.16 -14.70
C THR A 277 -23.14 2.02 -14.65
N ASP A 278 -21.89 2.32 -14.23
CA ASP A 278 -20.78 1.37 -14.19
C ASP A 278 -20.09 1.38 -12.82
N TYR A 279 -19.33 0.36 -12.53
CA TYR A 279 -18.60 0.21 -11.27
C TYR A 279 -17.28 -0.55 -11.46
N PRO A 280 -16.23 -0.17 -10.74
CA PRO A 280 -14.96 -0.88 -10.83
C PRO A 280 -14.95 -2.15 -9.99
N THR A 281 -14.17 -3.13 -10.41
CA THR A 281 -14.00 -4.42 -9.72
C THR A 281 -12.54 -4.68 -9.34
N GLN A 282 -12.32 -5.50 -8.31
CA GLN A 282 -10.97 -5.87 -7.88
C GLN A 282 -10.18 -6.56 -8.99
N VAL A 283 -10.84 -7.43 -9.76
CA VAL A 283 -10.19 -8.26 -10.79
C VAL A 283 -10.06 -7.51 -12.12
N GLY A 284 -11.10 -6.79 -12.53
CA GLY A 284 -11.14 -6.12 -13.84
C GLY A 284 -10.38 -4.80 -13.87
N ASP A 285 -10.42 -4.05 -12.77
CA ASP A 285 -9.99 -2.65 -12.77
C ASP A 285 -8.80 -2.37 -11.84
N ALA A 286 -8.68 -3.12 -10.73
CA ALA A 286 -7.59 -2.91 -9.78
C ALA A 286 -6.35 -3.73 -10.13
N SER A 287 -6.49 -5.05 -10.35
CA SER A 287 -5.35 -5.95 -10.50
C SER A 287 -4.41 -5.52 -11.65
N GLY A 288 -3.15 -5.24 -11.31
CA GLY A 288 -2.13 -4.77 -12.25
C GLY A 288 -2.21 -3.28 -12.62
N ASN A 289 -3.19 -2.53 -12.09
CA ASN A 289 -3.36 -1.10 -12.38
C ASN A 289 -2.74 -0.24 -11.28
N PRO A 290 -1.92 0.78 -11.58
CA PRO A 290 -1.39 1.70 -10.59
C PRO A 290 -2.38 2.79 -10.15
N GLN A 291 -3.61 2.83 -10.67
CA GLN A 291 -4.62 3.84 -10.35
C GLN A 291 -5.63 3.35 -9.33
N LEU A 292 -6.23 4.29 -8.60
CA LEU A 292 -7.35 4.08 -7.69
C LEU A 292 -8.66 4.27 -8.47
N SER A 293 -9.47 3.23 -8.58
CA SER A 293 -10.77 3.30 -9.25
C SER A 293 -11.90 3.49 -8.24
N ILE A 294 -12.78 4.45 -8.48
CA ILE A 294 -13.92 4.81 -7.63
C ILE A 294 -15.22 4.72 -8.44
N GLY A 295 -16.28 4.17 -7.83
CA GLY A 295 -17.60 4.08 -8.41
C GLY A 295 -18.71 4.04 -7.35
N CYS A 296 -19.95 3.87 -7.77
CA CYS A 296 -21.13 3.78 -6.90
C CYS A 296 -21.29 4.98 -5.95
N VAL A 297 -20.92 6.19 -6.38
CA VAL A 297 -20.96 7.39 -5.55
C VAL A 297 -22.39 7.88 -5.39
N HIS A 298 -22.89 7.94 -4.16
CA HIS A 298 -24.25 8.44 -3.87
C HIS A 298 -24.35 8.97 -2.44
N ASN A 299 -25.38 9.77 -2.15
CA ASN A 299 -25.73 10.08 -0.77
C ASN A 299 -26.40 8.86 -0.14
N ASP A 300 -26.09 8.58 1.13
CA ASP A 300 -26.68 7.46 1.86
C ASP A 300 -28.21 7.61 1.95
N TYR A 301 -28.94 6.51 1.74
CA TYR A 301 -30.41 6.54 1.73
C TYR A 301 -31.03 6.80 3.09
N GLY A 302 -30.35 6.42 4.18
CA GLY A 302 -30.81 6.61 5.56
C GLY A 302 -30.19 7.81 6.25
N MET A 303 -29.01 8.26 5.77
CA MET A 303 -28.22 9.38 6.31
C MET A 303 -27.75 10.27 5.15
N PRO A 304 -28.64 11.11 4.58
CA PRO A 304 -28.39 11.86 3.34
C PRO A 304 -27.18 12.81 3.38
N GLU A 305 -26.70 13.18 4.56
CA GLU A 305 -25.49 13.96 4.77
C GLU A 305 -24.19 13.19 4.55
N GLN A 306 -24.27 11.86 4.44
CA GLN A 306 -23.13 10.99 4.18
C GLN A 306 -23.00 10.67 2.69
N ILE A 307 -21.77 10.65 2.22
CA ILE A 307 -21.40 10.12 0.91
C ILE A 307 -20.99 8.67 1.04
N GLN A 308 -21.59 7.79 0.28
CA GLN A 308 -21.15 6.42 0.09
C GLN A 308 -20.49 6.25 -1.27
N PHE A 309 -19.41 5.47 -1.29
CA PHE A 309 -18.74 5.09 -2.51
C PHE A 309 -18.02 3.75 -2.38
N TRP A 310 -17.73 3.16 -3.51
CA TRP A 310 -16.93 1.97 -3.66
C TRP A 310 -15.58 2.32 -4.28
N SER A 311 -14.48 1.76 -3.75
CA SER A 311 -13.16 1.94 -4.33
C SER A 311 -12.44 0.61 -4.48
N VAL A 312 -11.64 0.48 -5.53
CA VAL A 312 -10.73 -0.65 -5.72
C VAL A 312 -9.35 -0.16 -6.15
N ALA A 313 -8.30 -0.81 -5.64
CA ALA A 313 -6.91 -0.51 -5.99
C ALA A 313 -6.04 -1.76 -5.89
N ASP A 314 -5.01 -1.85 -6.72
CA ASP A 314 -4.00 -2.89 -6.59
C ASP A 314 -3.13 -2.64 -5.36
N ASN A 315 -3.16 -3.55 -4.40
CA ASN A 315 -2.41 -3.40 -3.16
C ASN A 315 -0.88 -3.46 -3.36
N VAL A 316 -0.42 -4.10 -4.43
CA VAL A 316 1.00 -4.22 -4.77
C VAL A 316 1.47 -2.99 -5.56
N ARG A 317 0.76 -2.65 -6.65
CA ARG A 317 1.16 -1.54 -7.53
C ARG A 317 0.80 -0.17 -6.96
N PHE A 318 -0.48 0.05 -6.60
CA PHE A 318 -0.93 1.33 -6.04
C PHE A 318 -0.46 1.50 -4.60
N GLY A 319 -0.89 0.58 -3.70
CA GLY A 319 -0.65 0.71 -2.26
C GLY A 319 0.81 0.49 -1.84
N GLY A 320 1.53 -0.38 -2.53
CA GLY A 320 2.92 -0.71 -2.23
C GLY A 320 3.91 0.14 -3.03
N ALA A 321 4.01 -0.13 -4.34
CA ALA A 321 5.07 0.44 -5.18
C ALA A 321 4.87 1.95 -5.46
N LEU A 322 3.68 2.35 -5.91
CA LEU A 322 3.43 3.74 -6.32
C LEU A 322 3.56 4.72 -5.14
N MET A 323 3.01 4.37 -3.96
CA MET A 323 3.11 5.22 -2.78
C MET A 323 4.57 5.45 -2.38
N ALA A 324 5.38 4.39 -2.36
CA ALA A 324 6.80 4.50 -2.04
C ALA A 324 7.59 5.33 -3.07
N VAL A 325 7.31 5.15 -4.36
CA VAL A 325 7.97 5.92 -5.43
C VAL A 325 7.57 7.40 -5.39
N LYS A 326 6.29 7.71 -5.17
CA LYS A 326 5.82 9.11 -5.03
C LYS A 326 6.47 9.82 -3.82
N ILE A 327 6.68 9.09 -2.71
CA ILE A 327 7.45 9.60 -1.57
C ILE A 327 8.88 9.93 -2.01
N ALA A 328 9.55 9.00 -2.70
CA ALA A 328 10.91 9.22 -3.20
C ALA A 328 11.01 10.41 -4.16
N GLU A 329 10.04 10.54 -5.09
CA GLU A 329 9.97 11.67 -6.03
C GLU A 329 9.89 13.01 -5.30
N LYS A 330 8.99 13.13 -4.31
CA LYS A 330 8.86 14.35 -3.51
C LYS A 330 10.12 14.65 -2.70
N LEU A 331 10.75 13.63 -2.11
CA LEU A 331 12.02 13.79 -1.39
C LEU A 331 13.12 14.36 -2.30
N VAL A 332 13.31 13.76 -3.45
CA VAL A 332 14.35 14.17 -4.41
C VAL A 332 14.08 15.55 -4.97
N GLN A 333 12.82 15.92 -5.21
CA GLN A 333 12.44 17.20 -5.78
C GLN A 333 12.47 18.37 -4.77
N GLU A 334 12.13 18.12 -3.50
CA GLU A 334 11.84 19.18 -2.54
C GLU A 334 12.81 19.21 -1.35
N TYR A 335 13.46 18.11 -0.99
CA TYR A 335 14.19 17.97 0.28
C TYR A 335 15.65 17.52 0.14
N LEU A 336 16.00 16.82 -0.94
CA LEU A 336 17.36 16.30 -1.17
C LEU A 336 18.03 17.09 -2.29
N TYR A 337 18.96 17.97 -1.93
CA TYR A 337 19.71 18.84 -2.85
C TYR A 337 21.16 18.39 -2.97
#